data_173714a92f40c61774e4598afaf89f73
#
_entry.id   173714a92f40c61774e4598afaf89f73
#
_cell.length_a   1.000
_cell.length_b   1.000
_cell.length_c   1.000
_cell.angle_alpha   90.00
_cell.angle_beta   90.00
_cell.angle_gamma   90.00
#
_symmetry.space_group_name_H-M   'P 1'
#
loop_
_entity.id
_entity.type
_entity.pdbx_description
1 polymer ?
#
loop_
_entity_poly.entity_id
_entity_poly.type
_entity_poly.pdbx_seq_one_letter_code
_entity_poly.pdbx_strand_id
1 'polypeptide(L)'
;LYLDDDEWFIDTVDIEEFFLSGEYRDYGLAYYIQRNYGDYEGMHHSDARVSRLFPIRDKIQFVSTIHEYPVPLRGKTKLLHSIVEHFGYVFDTPEKQYAHSKRNLPLLLDMIKKERKNARWWLQLIQEYRSINQYPEMQKVCEEAMEVFKAQNTFEANIARGTLYNAILVKHLKFYEYAEAE
;
A
#
# COMPACT_ATOMS: atom_id res chain seq x y z
N LEU A 1 -14.26 13.55 2.38
CA LEU A 1 -13.31 13.28 1.29
C LEU A 1 -12.03 14.07 1.54
N TYR A 2 -10.90 13.44 1.36
CA TYR A 2 -9.59 14.10 1.28
C TYR A 2 -8.76 13.50 0.15
N LEU A 3 -7.87 14.29 -0.42
CA LEU A 3 -6.93 13.91 -1.47
C LEU A 3 -5.52 14.30 -1.02
N ASP A 4 -4.52 13.60 -1.53
CA ASP A 4 -3.14 14.03 -1.46
C ASP A 4 -2.89 15.11 -2.54
N ASP A 5 -1.82 15.88 -2.42
CA ASP A 5 -1.52 17.00 -3.30
C ASP A 5 -1.06 16.59 -4.72
N ASP A 6 -0.80 15.31 -4.91
CA ASP A 6 -0.43 14.66 -6.17
C ASP A 6 -1.57 13.77 -6.74
N GLU A 7 -2.81 13.98 -6.29
CA GLU A 7 -4.00 13.24 -6.70
C GLU A 7 -5.05 14.16 -7.31
N TRP A 8 -5.72 13.72 -8.38
CA TRP A 8 -6.90 14.39 -8.94
C TRP A 8 -7.87 13.41 -9.59
N PHE A 9 -9.16 13.74 -9.51
CA PHE A 9 -10.20 12.93 -10.12
C PHE A 9 -10.26 13.14 -11.64
N ILE A 10 -10.39 12.03 -12.37
CA ILE A 10 -10.73 12.04 -13.80
C ILE A 10 -12.21 11.72 -14.04
N ASP A 11 -12.87 11.17 -13.02
CA ASP A 11 -14.30 10.88 -13.03
C ASP A 11 -14.85 11.04 -11.60
N THR A 12 -15.90 11.84 -11.45
CA THR A 12 -16.57 12.15 -10.18
C THR A 12 -18.02 11.72 -10.12
N VAL A 13 -18.55 11.12 -11.19
CA VAL A 13 -19.99 10.82 -11.33
C VAL A 13 -20.53 10.03 -10.15
N ASP A 14 -19.88 8.93 -9.78
CA ASP A 14 -20.31 8.10 -8.65
C ASP A 14 -20.27 8.87 -7.32
N ILE A 15 -19.26 9.71 -7.12
CA ILE A 15 -19.10 10.49 -5.89
C ILE A 15 -20.19 11.57 -5.81
N GLU A 16 -20.46 12.24 -6.93
CA GLU A 16 -21.52 13.26 -6.97
C GLU A 16 -22.88 12.61 -6.71
N GLU A 17 -23.19 11.50 -7.37
CA GLU A 17 -24.45 10.77 -7.19
C GLU A 17 -24.59 10.27 -5.72
N PHE A 18 -23.51 9.73 -5.15
CA PHE A 18 -23.48 9.27 -3.75
C PHE A 18 -23.84 10.39 -2.77
N PHE A 19 -23.40 11.63 -3.03
CA PHE A 19 -23.75 12.78 -2.19
C PHE A 19 -25.13 13.37 -2.51
N LEU A 20 -25.46 13.52 -3.79
CA LEU A 20 -26.74 14.12 -4.23
C LEU A 20 -27.95 13.27 -3.85
N SER A 21 -27.84 11.94 -3.98
CA SER A 21 -28.89 11.01 -3.55
C SER A 21 -29.09 10.96 -2.02
N GLY A 22 -28.10 11.42 -1.27
CA GLY A 22 -28.10 11.29 0.19
C GLY A 22 -27.69 9.90 0.71
N GLU A 23 -27.31 8.97 -0.17
CA GLU A 23 -26.89 7.62 0.15
C GLU A 23 -25.71 7.60 1.15
N TYR A 24 -24.83 8.59 1.11
CA TYR A 24 -23.68 8.71 2.01
C TYR A 24 -24.04 8.60 3.51
N ARG A 25 -25.29 8.88 3.89
CA ARG A 25 -25.75 8.83 5.30
C ARG A 25 -25.79 7.41 5.86
N ASP A 26 -25.90 6.42 4.99
CA ASP A 26 -26.00 4.99 5.36
C ASP A 26 -24.64 4.33 5.54
N TYR A 27 -23.55 5.02 5.19
CA TYR A 27 -22.21 4.47 5.20
C TYR A 27 -21.28 5.19 6.17
N GLY A 28 -20.39 4.41 6.77
CA GLY A 28 -19.33 4.93 7.64
C GLY A 28 -18.01 5.13 6.91
N LEU A 29 -17.89 4.55 5.71
CA LEU A 29 -16.68 4.62 4.90
C LEU A 29 -17.04 4.37 3.44
N ALA A 30 -16.46 5.15 2.53
CA ALA A 30 -16.46 4.80 1.12
C ALA A 30 -15.04 4.81 0.57
N TYR A 31 -14.84 3.92 -0.40
CA TYR A 31 -13.61 3.76 -1.16
C TYR A 31 -13.83 4.30 -2.57
N TYR A 32 -12.77 4.79 -3.18
CA TYR A 32 -12.70 4.99 -4.62
C TYR A 32 -11.45 4.30 -5.18
N ILE A 33 -11.27 4.34 -6.48
CA ILE A 33 -10.15 3.73 -7.17
C ILE A 33 -9.03 4.76 -7.32
N GLN A 34 -7.87 4.48 -6.73
CA GLN A 34 -6.64 5.23 -6.95
C GLN A 34 -5.82 4.51 -8.01
N ARG A 35 -5.59 5.18 -9.13
CA ARG A 35 -4.74 4.69 -10.22
C ARG A 35 -3.33 5.21 -10.04
N ASN A 36 -2.47 4.32 -9.58
CA ASN A 36 -1.06 4.62 -9.32
C ASN A 36 -0.25 4.42 -10.59
N TYR A 37 0.26 5.48 -11.16
CA TYR A 37 1.11 5.43 -12.34
C TYR A 37 2.57 5.12 -11.96
N GLY A 38 3.24 4.35 -12.83
CA GLY A 38 4.67 4.04 -12.75
C GLY A 38 5.50 4.83 -13.78
N ASP A 39 4.82 5.54 -14.70
CA ASP A 39 5.41 6.40 -15.73
C ASP A 39 4.47 7.56 -16.05
N TYR A 40 5.01 8.62 -16.67
CA TYR A 40 4.21 9.79 -17.08
C TYR A 40 3.39 9.55 -18.36
N GLU A 41 3.74 8.55 -19.15
CA GLU A 41 3.04 8.16 -20.37
C GLU A 41 1.75 7.39 -20.07
N GLY A 42 1.53 6.96 -18.83
CA GLY A 42 0.34 6.22 -18.41
C GLY A 42 0.31 4.77 -18.86
N MET A 43 1.43 4.25 -19.38
CA MET A 43 1.52 2.88 -19.92
C MET A 43 1.54 1.82 -18.81
N HIS A 44 2.11 2.16 -17.65
CA HIS A 44 2.19 1.28 -16.49
C HIS A 44 1.44 1.89 -15.33
N HIS A 45 0.39 1.23 -14.90
CA HIS A 45 -0.35 1.63 -13.71
C HIS A 45 -0.88 0.42 -12.93
N SER A 46 -1.25 0.67 -11.70
CA SER A 46 -1.96 -0.29 -10.85
C SER A 46 -3.09 0.41 -10.11
N ASP A 47 -4.24 -0.23 -10.05
CA ASP A 47 -5.41 0.30 -9.37
C ASP A 47 -5.49 -0.23 -7.93
N ALA A 48 -5.69 0.67 -6.99
CA ALA A 48 -5.87 0.37 -5.57
C ALA A 48 -7.19 0.97 -5.08
N ARG A 49 -7.81 0.31 -4.08
CA ARG A 49 -8.97 0.87 -3.37
C ARG A 49 -8.48 1.66 -2.18
N VAL A 50 -8.81 2.95 -2.14
CA VAL A 50 -8.39 3.83 -1.05
C VAL A 50 -9.59 4.33 -0.26
N SER A 51 -9.47 4.30 1.07
CA SER A 51 -10.53 4.65 2.02
C SER A 51 -10.42 6.12 2.40
N ARG A 52 -10.99 7.02 1.58
CA ARG A 52 -10.80 8.45 1.75
C ARG A 52 -12.08 9.27 1.94
N LEU A 53 -13.25 8.60 1.92
CA LEU A 53 -14.54 9.21 2.24
C LEU A 53 -15.05 8.63 3.55
N PHE A 54 -15.13 9.46 4.57
CA PHE A 54 -15.71 9.09 5.86
C PHE A 54 -16.36 10.31 6.51
N PRO A 55 -17.39 10.13 7.36
CA PRO A 55 -18.03 11.23 8.04
C PRO A 55 -17.07 11.85 9.05
N ILE A 56 -16.92 13.17 9.02
CA ILE A 56 -16.23 13.92 10.07
C ILE A 56 -17.12 13.87 11.32
N ARG A 57 -16.78 13.00 12.24
CA ARG A 57 -17.44 12.85 13.54
C ARG A 57 -16.42 13.08 14.63
N ASP A 58 -16.91 13.33 15.84
CA ASP A 58 -16.04 13.49 16.99
C ASP A 58 -15.03 12.35 17.13
N LYS A 59 -13.77 12.71 17.34
CA LYS A 59 -12.68 11.77 17.69
C LYS A 59 -12.13 10.91 16.54
N ILE A 60 -12.31 11.25 15.27
CA ILE A 60 -11.51 10.63 14.23
C ILE A 60 -10.07 11.10 14.38
N GLN A 61 -9.15 10.16 14.45
CA GLN A 61 -7.72 10.38 14.52
C GLN A 61 -7.03 9.57 13.41
N PHE A 62 -6.00 10.15 12.81
CA PHE A 62 -5.11 9.41 11.92
C PHE A 62 -4.08 8.66 12.77
N VAL A 63 -3.94 7.38 12.51
CA VAL A 63 -3.00 6.50 13.21
C VAL A 63 -1.99 5.91 12.25
N SER A 64 -0.86 5.46 12.76
CA SER A 64 0.35 5.01 12.08
C SER A 64 1.32 6.15 11.78
N THR A 65 2.62 5.80 11.76
CA THR A 65 3.70 6.76 11.45
C THR A 65 3.96 6.87 9.96
N ILE A 66 3.52 5.87 9.21
CA ILE A 66 3.61 5.79 7.75
C ILE A 66 2.31 5.15 7.24
N HIS A 67 1.83 5.61 6.09
CA HIS A 67 0.54 5.17 5.52
C HIS A 67 -0.61 5.32 6.51
N GLU A 68 -0.77 6.52 7.05
CA GLU A 68 -1.78 6.89 8.03
C GLU A 68 -3.19 6.53 7.54
N TYR A 69 -4.02 6.15 8.48
CA TYR A 69 -5.43 5.86 8.21
C TYR A 69 -6.32 6.35 9.36
N PRO A 70 -7.56 6.75 9.05
CA PRO A 70 -8.47 7.28 10.07
C PRO A 70 -9.06 6.18 10.94
N VAL A 71 -9.19 6.46 12.24
CA VAL A 71 -9.88 5.61 13.22
C VAL A 71 -10.68 6.46 14.22
N PRO A 72 -11.76 5.92 14.79
CA PRO A 72 -12.44 4.69 14.47
C PRO A 72 -13.35 4.86 13.23
N LEU A 73 -13.30 3.90 12.31
CA LEU A 73 -14.27 3.80 11.21
C LEU A 73 -15.34 2.77 11.58
N ARG A 74 -16.61 3.16 11.50
CA ARG A 74 -17.74 2.32 11.87
C ARG A 74 -18.85 2.41 10.83
N GLY A 75 -19.58 1.33 10.65
CA GLY A 75 -20.74 1.26 9.76
C GLY A 75 -20.45 0.48 8.47
N LYS A 76 -21.39 0.56 7.54
CA LYS A 76 -21.26 -0.09 6.23
C LYS A 76 -20.20 0.60 5.39
N THR A 77 -19.63 -0.15 4.47
CA THR A 77 -18.66 0.37 3.49
C THR A 77 -19.25 0.38 2.08
N LYS A 78 -18.90 1.34 1.27
CA LYS A 78 -19.29 1.47 -0.15
C LYS A 78 -18.03 1.53 -1.01
N LEU A 79 -18.04 0.85 -2.14
CA LEU A 79 -17.08 1.06 -3.21
C LEU A 79 -17.72 1.95 -4.26
N LEU A 80 -17.07 3.05 -4.57
CA LEU A 80 -17.36 3.92 -5.69
C LEU A 80 -16.38 3.62 -6.83
N HIS A 81 -16.82 3.77 -8.07
CA HIS A 81 -16.01 3.49 -9.26
C HIS A 81 -15.28 4.72 -9.79
N SER A 82 -15.49 5.88 -9.19
CA SER A 82 -14.73 7.09 -9.50
C SER A 82 -13.24 6.85 -9.37
N ILE A 83 -12.48 7.38 -10.33
CA ILE A 83 -11.03 7.14 -10.44
C ILE A 83 -10.28 8.42 -10.13
N VAL A 84 -9.26 8.26 -9.29
CA VAL A 84 -8.25 9.27 -8.99
C VAL A 84 -6.95 8.85 -9.64
N GLU A 85 -6.34 9.74 -10.40
CA GLU A 85 -4.97 9.58 -10.87
C GLU A 85 -3.98 9.99 -9.77
N HIS A 86 -2.92 9.20 -9.62
CA HIS A 86 -1.86 9.41 -8.63
C HIS A 86 -0.50 9.14 -9.26
N PHE A 87 0.37 10.16 -9.25
CA PHE A 87 1.71 10.11 -9.83
C PHE A 87 2.83 10.09 -8.79
N GLY A 88 2.50 9.94 -7.52
CA GLY A 88 3.47 9.94 -6.40
C GLY A 88 4.53 8.83 -6.46
N TYR A 89 4.34 7.84 -7.34
CA TYR A 89 5.33 6.77 -7.59
C TYR A 89 6.14 6.97 -8.88
N VAL A 90 5.91 8.06 -9.62
CA VAL A 90 6.72 8.42 -10.79
C VAL A 90 7.87 9.30 -10.35
N PHE A 91 9.07 8.77 -10.41
CA PHE A 91 10.27 9.49 -10.01
C PHE A 91 11.07 9.89 -11.24
N ASP A 92 11.35 11.19 -11.40
CA ASP A 92 12.14 11.71 -12.52
C ASP A 92 13.58 11.15 -12.55
N THR A 93 14.11 10.78 -11.39
CA THR A 93 15.45 10.24 -11.26
C THR A 93 15.53 9.13 -10.21
N PRO A 94 16.49 8.18 -10.37
CA PRO A 94 16.74 7.14 -9.37
C PRO A 94 17.10 7.70 -7.98
N GLU A 95 17.73 8.87 -7.93
CA GLU A 95 18.10 9.52 -6.66
C GLU A 95 16.88 9.98 -5.88
N LYS A 96 15.83 10.49 -6.55
CA LYS A 96 14.57 10.86 -5.90
C LYS A 96 13.86 9.62 -5.35
N GLN A 97 13.81 8.54 -6.13
CA GLN A 97 13.27 7.25 -5.68
C GLN A 97 14.02 6.72 -4.46
N TYR A 98 15.36 6.74 -4.51
CA TYR A 98 16.19 6.34 -3.39
C TYR A 98 15.95 7.19 -2.14
N ALA A 99 15.87 8.51 -2.29
CA ALA A 99 15.60 9.43 -1.17
C ALA A 99 14.22 9.17 -0.53
N HIS A 100 13.19 8.88 -1.35
CA HIS A 100 11.87 8.51 -0.88
C HIS A 100 11.92 7.23 -0.04
N SER A 101 12.49 6.15 -0.56
CA SER A 101 12.62 4.88 0.16
C SER A 101 13.47 5.03 1.42
N LYS A 102 14.59 5.76 1.34
CA LYS A 102 15.46 6.02 2.50
C LYS A 102 14.72 6.72 3.64
N ARG A 103 13.76 7.58 3.35
CA ARG A 103 12.88 8.20 4.35
C ARG A 103 11.95 7.17 4.99
N ASN A 104 11.40 6.24 4.20
CA ASN A 104 10.41 5.28 4.65
C ASN A 104 11.02 4.10 5.43
N LEU A 105 12.22 3.65 5.07
CA LEU A 105 12.88 2.49 5.68
C LEU A 105 12.94 2.53 7.23
N PRO A 106 13.42 3.60 7.88
CA PRO A 106 13.48 3.64 9.34
C PRO A 106 12.11 3.62 10.00
N LEU A 107 11.09 4.22 9.37
CA LEU A 107 9.72 4.23 9.86
C LEU A 107 9.11 2.84 9.83
N LEU A 108 9.31 2.09 8.73
CA LEU A 108 8.85 0.71 8.60
C LEU A 108 9.54 -0.24 9.58
N LEU A 109 10.84 -0.08 9.76
CA LEU A 109 11.58 -0.85 10.77
C LEU A 109 11.07 -0.60 12.20
N ASP A 110 10.70 0.63 12.52
CA ASP A 110 10.09 0.98 13.80
C ASP A 110 8.68 0.37 13.95
N MET A 111 7.86 0.41 12.90
CA MET A 111 6.55 -0.24 12.90
C MET A 111 6.65 -1.76 13.07
N ILE A 112 7.62 -2.42 12.44
CA ILE A 112 7.86 -3.86 12.62
C ILE A 112 8.26 -4.19 14.07
N LYS A 113 9.07 -3.34 14.72
CA LYS A 113 9.42 -3.53 16.15
C LYS A 113 8.18 -3.45 17.04
N LYS A 114 7.27 -2.54 16.78
CA LYS A 114 6.03 -2.34 17.53
C LYS A 114 4.99 -3.41 17.25
N GLU A 115 4.86 -3.80 16.01
CA GLU A 115 3.80 -4.68 15.50
C GLU A 115 4.38 -5.85 14.69
N ARG A 116 5.25 -6.65 15.30
CA ARG A 116 6.01 -7.71 14.62
C ARG A 116 5.13 -8.73 13.86
N LYS A 117 3.90 -8.94 14.31
CA LYS A 117 2.95 -9.88 13.68
C LYS A 117 2.07 -9.25 12.59
N ASN A 118 2.21 -7.97 12.32
CA ASN A 118 1.47 -7.29 11.25
C ASN A 118 2.21 -7.44 9.92
N ALA A 119 1.68 -8.31 9.05
CA ALA A 119 2.29 -8.62 7.76
C ALA A 119 2.47 -7.40 6.85
N ARG A 120 1.60 -6.40 6.99
CA ARG A 120 1.62 -5.17 6.18
C ARG A 120 2.99 -4.49 6.22
N TRP A 121 3.58 -4.33 7.42
CA TRP A 121 4.84 -3.62 7.57
C TRP A 121 6.02 -4.36 6.94
N TRP A 122 6.03 -5.68 7.04
CA TRP A 122 7.04 -6.50 6.38
C TRP A 122 6.95 -6.41 4.87
N LEU A 123 5.75 -6.51 4.31
CA LEU A 123 5.55 -6.43 2.86
C LEU A 123 5.94 -5.07 2.31
N GLN A 124 5.63 -3.99 3.01
CA GLN A 124 6.03 -2.64 2.62
C GLN A 124 7.54 -2.44 2.70
N LEU A 125 8.20 -2.93 3.76
CA LEU A 125 9.66 -2.86 3.87
C LEU A 125 10.36 -3.60 2.73
N ILE A 126 9.85 -4.76 2.36
CA ILE A 126 10.36 -5.55 1.22
C ILE A 126 10.19 -4.76 -0.08
N GLN A 127 9.06 -4.12 -0.28
CA GLN A 127 8.79 -3.32 -1.46
C GLN A 127 9.72 -2.10 -1.54
N GLU A 128 10.00 -1.43 -0.43
CA GLU A 128 10.97 -0.33 -0.40
C GLU A 128 12.39 -0.80 -0.79
N TYR A 129 12.90 -1.89 -0.21
CA TYR A 129 14.21 -2.42 -0.59
C TYR A 129 14.25 -2.85 -2.07
N ARG A 130 13.17 -3.47 -2.57
CA ARG A 130 13.04 -3.85 -3.98
C ARG A 130 13.08 -2.64 -4.91
N SER A 131 12.39 -1.57 -4.56
CA SER A 131 12.28 -0.35 -5.39
C SER A 131 13.63 0.33 -5.63
N ILE A 132 14.55 0.21 -4.68
CA ILE A 132 15.91 0.76 -4.76
C ILE A 132 16.99 -0.29 -5.06
N ASN A 133 16.57 -1.47 -5.54
CA ASN A 133 17.45 -2.59 -5.94
C ASN A 133 18.37 -3.11 -4.81
N GLN A 134 18.01 -2.93 -3.54
CA GLN A 134 18.73 -3.50 -2.39
C GLN A 134 18.25 -4.93 -2.10
N TYR A 135 18.54 -5.84 -3.03
CA TYR A 135 18.08 -7.23 -2.99
C TYR A 135 18.65 -8.06 -1.83
N PRO A 136 19.93 -7.89 -1.41
CA PRO A 136 20.46 -8.59 -0.24
C PRO A 136 19.71 -8.24 1.05
N GLU A 137 19.38 -6.96 1.25
CA GLU A 137 18.60 -6.48 2.39
C GLU A 137 17.15 -6.99 2.30
N MET A 138 16.55 -6.92 1.12
CA MET A 138 15.23 -7.47 0.85
C MET A 138 15.16 -8.95 1.24
N GLN A 139 16.14 -9.76 0.82
CA GLN A 139 16.17 -11.18 1.13
C GLN A 139 16.23 -11.44 2.65
N LYS A 140 17.11 -10.75 3.38
CA LYS A 140 17.18 -10.86 4.84
C LYS A 140 15.85 -10.58 5.52
N VAL A 141 15.17 -9.53 5.06
CA VAL A 141 13.84 -9.16 5.59
C VAL A 141 12.81 -10.23 5.25
N CYS A 142 12.83 -10.80 4.03
CA CYS A 142 11.97 -11.92 3.64
C CYS A 142 12.18 -13.13 4.54
N GLU A 143 13.43 -13.53 4.78
CA GLU A 143 13.79 -14.69 5.62
C GLU A 143 13.30 -14.47 7.06
N GLU A 144 13.54 -13.29 7.63
CA GLU A 144 13.06 -12.94 8.98
C GLU A 144 11.53 -12.93 9.06
N ALA A 145 10.84 -12.37 8.07
CA ALA A 145 9.39 -12.37 8.00
C ALA A 145 8.81 -13.79 7.90
N MET A 146 9.44 -14.66 7.10
CA MET A 146 9.05 -16.06 6.97
C MET A 146 9.07 -16.77 8.32
N GLU A 147 10.11 -16.59 9.13
CA GLU A 147 10.18 -17.17 10.48
C GLU A 147 9.07 -16.61 11.39
N VAL A 148 8.76 -15.32 11.31
CA VAL A 148 7.66 -14.71 12.10
C VAL A 148 6.31 -15.31 11.74
N PHE A 149 6.06 -15.59 10.45
CA PHE A 149 4.76 -16.09 9.97
C PHE A 149 4.67 -17.61 9.84
N LYS A 150 5.77 -18.33 10.02
CA LYS A 150 5.85 -19.79 9.87
C LYS A 150 4.82 -20.55 10.72
N ALA A 151 4.63 -20.15 11.95
CA ALA A 151 3.73 -20.78 12.90
C ALA A 151 2.29 -20.23 12.87
N GLN A 152 2.02 -19.20 12.05
CA GLN A 152 0.71 -18.59 11.97
C GLN A 152 -0.11 -19.23 10.84
N ASN A 153 -1.29 -19.70 11.19
CA ASN A 153 -2.23 -20.28 10.22
C ASN A 153 -3.46 -19.37 10.04
N THR A 154 -3.21 -18.11 9.75
CA THR A 154 -4.26 -17.12 9.42
C THR A 154 -4.25 -16.84 7.91
N PHE A 155 -5.36 -16.28 7.42
CA PHE A 155 -5.47 -15.87 6.02
C PHE A 155 -4.40 -14.83 5.66
N GLU A 156 -4.19 -13.84 6.52
CA GLU A 156 -3.19 -12.78 6.35
C GLU A 156 -1.76 -13.35 6.30
N ALA A 157 -1.46 -14.29 7.20
CA ALA A 157 -0.15 -14.95 7.21
C ALA A 157 0.09 -15.80 5.96
N ASN A 158 -0.96 -16.42 5.41
CA ASN A 158 -0.86 -17.18 4.16
C ASN A 158 -0.59 -16.26 2.96
N ILE A 159 -1.29 -15.11 2.87
CA ILE A 159 -1.02 -14.09 1.85
C ILE A 159 0.40 -13.56 1.99
N ALA A 160 0.82 -13.22 3.21
CA ALA A 160 2.17 -12.74 3.48
C ALA A 160 3.23 -13.74 2.98
N ARG A 161 3.13 -15.02 3.34
CA ARG A 161 4.06 -16.05 2.87
C ARG A 161 4.11 -16.15 1.35
N GLY A 162 2.96 -16.17 0.67
CA GLY A 162 2.91 -16.19 -0.80
C GLY A 162 3.62 -15.00 -1.44
N THR A 163 3.42 -13.80 -0.89
CA THR A 163 4.08 -12.58 -1.37
C THR A 163 5.59 -12.59 -1.10
N LEU A 164 6.01 -13.11 0.07
CA LEU A 164 7.43 -13.27 0.42
C LEU A 164 8.14 -14.26 -0.52
N TYR A 165 7.54 -15.41 -0.80
CA TYR A 165 8.08 -16.36 -1.79
C TYR A 165 8.20 -15.72 -3.17
N ASN A 166 7.19 -14.98 -3.62
CA ASN A 166 7.25 -14.29 -4.90
C ASN A 166 8.37 -13.24 -4.94
N ALA A 167 8.60 -12.50 -3.87
CA ALA A 167 9.69 -11.51 -3.80
C ALA A 167 11.07 -12.19 -3.91
N ILE A 168 11.26 -13.32 -3.23
CA ILE A 168 12.49 -14.12 -3.31
C ILE A 168 12.67 -14.68 -4.72
N LEU A 169 11.62 -15.25 -5.32
CA LEU A 169 11.65 -15.78 -6.68
C LEU A 169 12.04 -14.71 -7.70
N VAL A 170 11.44 -13.53 -7.62
CA VAL A 170 11.76 -12.40 -8.51
C VAL A 170 13.23 -11.99 -8.38
N LYS A 171 13.79 -11.99 -7.17
CA LYS A 171 15.23 -11.72 -6.94
C LYS A 171 16.10 -12.73 -7.69
N HIS A 172 15.86 -14.05 -7.53
CA HIS A 172 16.66 -15.09 -8.16
C HIS A 172 16.54 -15.05 -9.69
N LEU A 173 15.35 -14.87 -10.23
CA LEU A 173 15.13 -14.73 -11.67
C LEU A 173 15.86 -13.51 -12.25
N LYS A 174 15.86 -12.38 -11.54
CA LYS A 174 16.56 -11.16 -12.01
C LYS A 174 18.07 -11.34 -12.07
N PHE A 175 18.66 -12.14 -11.18
CA PHE A 175 20.08 -12.41 -11.15
C PHE A 175 20.48 -13.72 -11.85
N TYR A 176 19.54 -14.36 -12.57
CA TYR A 176 19.76 -15.65 -13.25
C TYR A 176 20.16 -16.79 -12.31
N GLU A 177 19.74 -16.73 -11.07
CA GLU A 177 19.97 -17.76 -10.04
C GLU A 177 18.86 -18.84 -10.14
N TYR A 178 18.69 -19.45 -11.30
CA TYR A 178 17.54 -20.32 -11.60
C TYR A 178 17.45 -21.55 -10.70
N ALA A 179 18.61 -22.12 -10.30
CA ALA A 179 18.64 -23.28 -9.41
C ALA A 179 18.08 -23.00 -8.00
N GLU A 180 18.07 -21.71 -7.59
CA GLU A 180 17.54 -21.28 -6.30
C GLU A 180 16.09 -20.78 -6.41
N ALA A 181 15.60 -20.58 -7.65
CA ALA A 181 14.26 -20.15 -7.93
C ALA A 181 13.25 -21.31 -8.03
N GLU A 182 13.74 -22.56 -8.28
CA GLU A 182 12.95 -23.79 -8.29
C GLU A 182 12.63 -24.27 -6.87
#